data_849939ed5e1e96ef005c2deff45e5028
#
_entry.id   849939ed5e1e96ef005c2deff45e5028
#
_cell.length_a   1.000
_cell.length_b   1.000
_cell.length_c   1.000
_cell.angle_alpha   90.00
_cell.angle_beta   90.00
_cell.angle_gamma   90.00
#
_symmetry.space_group_name_H-M   'P 1'
#
loop_
_entity.id
_entity.type
_entity.pdbx_description
1 polymer ?
#
loop_
_entity_poly.entity_id
_entity_poly.type
_entity_poly.pdbx_seq_one_letter_code
_entity_poly.pdbx_strand_id
1 'polypeptide(L)'
;MMKMGAYVVAIILVVIFVIRGILIPVVNRISGRSVDKPTQVQAETDQTTTDSGTGSDTADTTTTAVNAAVRYPLKNDLAKASQMSIGWNENENGKWYQNADGTYFAGGMQEIDGSTYYFDENGYIQTGWISVGFDDYYFNDDGTYDPNTHKPRIALTFDDGPGEYTDELLDCLEANNAHATFFMVGQNVGSWESTVQRMVDLGCEIGNHTWDHPSQTLTNMSIDDVVTEFQKTDDALVQACGQAATVARAPYGAANQDIYDAVQKPFFMWSLDTED
;
A
#
# COMPACT_ATOMS: atom_id res chain seq x y z
N MET A 1 13.62 28.47 -19.60
CA MET A 1 12.88 27.26 -19.94
C MET A 1 13.73 25.98 -19.96
N MET A 2 15.04 25.99 -20.13
CA MET A 2 15.88 24.76 -20.12
C MET A 2 16.33 24.24 -18.73
N LYS A 3 16.02 24.92 -17.64
CA LYS A 3 16.50 24.53 -16.29
C LYS A 3 15.51 23.71 -15.46
N MET A 4 14.20 23.82 -15.70
CA MET A 4 13.19 23.09 -14.94
C MET A 4 13.18 21.58 -15.23
N GLY A 5 13.26 21.17 -16.49
CA GLY A 5 13.28 19.74 -16.84
C GLY A 5 14.44 18.94 -16.23
N ALA A 6 15.60 19.60 -16.04
CA ALA A 6 16.77 18.95 -15.43
C ALA A 6 16.61 18.70 -13.92
N TYR A 7 15.84 19.53 -13.22
CA TYR A 7 15.60 19.38 -11.78
C TYR A 7 14.57 18.28 -11.47
N VAL A 8 13.48 18.20 -12.22
CA VAL A 8 12.48 17.14 -12.07
C VAL A 8 13.12 15.77 -12.30
N VAL A 9 13.93 15.62 -13.35
CA VAL A 9 14.69 14.38 -13.60
C VAL A 9 15.70 14.09 -12.48
N ALA A 10 16.32 15.11 -11.89
CA ALA A 10 17.28 14.93 -10.80
C ALA A 10 16.62 14.51 -9.49
N ILE A 11 15.44 15.04 -9.16
CA ILE A 11 14.66 14.67 -7.97
C ILE A 11 14.11 13.24 -8.12
N ILE A 12 13.57 12.89 -9.28
CA ILE A 12 13.15 11.54 -9.60
C ILE A 12 14.32 10.55 -9.48
N LEU A 13 15.52 10.90 -9.94
CA LEU A 13 16.71 10.07 -9.81
C LEU A 13 17.16 9.90 -8.35
N VAL A 14 17.03 10.93 -7.50
CA VAL A 14 17.34 10.82 -6.06
C VAL A 14 16.35 9.92 -5.32
N VAL A 15 15.05 10.05 -5.62
CA VAL A 15 14.02 9.14 -5.06
C VAL A 15 14.24 7.71 -5.52
N ILE A 16 14.57 7.49 -6.80
CA ILE A 16 14.92 6.16 -7.36
C ILE A 16 16.17 5.57 -6.67
N PHE A 17 17.19 6.41 -6.37
CA PHE A 17 18.40 5.94 -5.69
C PHE A 17 18.12 5.48 -4.25
N VAL A 18 17.25 6.20 -3.53
CA VAL A 18 16.82 5.81 -2.17
C VAL A 18 16.00 4.50 -2.22
N ILE A 19 15.07 4.39 -3.17
CA ILE A 19 14.24 3.18 -3.34
C ILE A 19 15.09 1.99 -3.83
N ARG A 20 16.02 2.18 -4.78
CA ARG A 20 16.91 1.10 -5.26
C ARG A 20 17.92 0.65 -4.21
N GLY A 21 18.42 1.55 -3.37
CA GLY A 21 19.32 1.18 -2.27
C GLY A 21 18.67 0.24 -1.24
N ILE A 22 17.34 0.26 -1.13
CA ILE A 22 16.57 -0.57 -0.19
C ILE A 22 16.08 -1.88 -0.85
N LEU A 23 15.87 -1.90 -2.19
CA LEU A 23 15.21 -3.03 -2.90
C LEU A 23 16.16 -4.01 -3.61
N ILE A 24 17.42 -3.67 -3.88
CA ILE A 24 18.34 -4.53 -4.66
C ILE A 24 18.65 -5.89 -4.01
N PRO A 25 18.64 -6.11 -2.68
CA PRO A 25 18.89 -7.45 -2.14
C PRO A 25 17.77 -8.47 -2.40
N VAL A 26 16.54 -8.04 -2.71
CA VAL A 26 15.36 -8.92 -2.77
C VAL A 26 15.06 -9.42 -4.19
N VAL A 27 15.31 -8.62 -5.23
CA VAL A 27 14.89 -8.93 -6.61
C VAL A 27 15.77 -9.99 -7.29
N ASN A 28 17.03 -10.19 -6.89
CA ASN A 28 17.92 -11.15 -7.53
C ASN A 28 17.67 -12.63 -7.15
N ARG A 29 16.64 -12.93 -6.34
CA ARG A 29 16.34 -14.31 -5.91
C ARG A 29 15.10 -14.93 -6.54
N ILE A 30 14.31 -14.21 -7.35
CA ILE A 30 13.01 -14.68 -7.85
C ILE A 30 12.97 -14.96 -9.37
N SER A 31 14.05 -14.71 -10.11
CA SER A 31 14.10 -14.99 -11.56
C SER A 31 14.52 -16.44 -11.86
N GLY A 32 13.58 -17.34 -11.74
CA GLY A 32 13.82 -18.72 -12.17
C GLY A 32 12.73 -19.71 -11.76
N ARG A 33 11.46 -19.51 -12.17
CA ARG A 33 10.51 -20.64 -12.34
C ARG A 33 9.31 -20.24 -13.18
N SER A 34 9.07 -21.04 -14.21
CA SER A 34 7.90 -21.08 -15.08
C SER A 34 6.64 -21.42 -14.25
N VAL A 35 5.55 -20.67 -14.50
CA VAL A 35 4.25 -20.89 -13.82
C VAL A 35 3.35 -21.68 -14.75
N ASP A 36 3.00 -22.91 -14.34
CA ASP A 36 1.90 -23.68 -14.93
C ASP A 36 0.56 -23.28 -14.28
N LYS A 37 -0.48 -23.14 -15.14
CA LYS A 37 -1.83 -22.73 -14.73
C LYS A 37 -2.50 -23.74 -13.82
N PRO A 38 -3.25 -23.32 -12.79
CA PRO A 38 -4.08 -24.25 -12.03
C PRO A 38 -5.43 -24.53 -12.69
N THR A 39 -5.80 -25.80 -12.69
CA THR A 39 -7.11 -26.35 -13.11
C THR A 39 -8.13 -26.13 -11.98
N GLN A 40 -9.33 -25.65 -12.34
CA GLN A 40 -10.46 -25.50 -11.43
C GLN A 40 -10.97 -26.84 -10.93
N VAL A 41 -11.23 -26.94 -9.63
CA VAL A 41 -12.05 -28.01 -9.03
C VAL A 41 -13.24 -27.37 -8.31
N GLN A 42 -14.43 -27.84 -8.67
CA GLN A 42 -15.73 -27.40 -8.17
C GLN A 42 -15.94 -27.78 -6.70
N ALA A 43 -16.60 -26.88 -5.97
CA ALA A 43 -17.04 -27.11 -4.61
C ALA A 43 -18.41 -27.80 -4.60
N GLU A 44 -18.54 -28.86 -3.81
CA GLU A 44 -19.83 -29.42 -3.41
C GLU A 44 -20.29 -28.77 -2.08
N THR A 45 -21.56 -28.42 -2.08
CA THR A 45 -22.32 -27.86 -0.95
C THR A 45 -22.82 -28.97 -0.03
N ASP A 46 -22.72 -28.79 1.29
CA ASP A 46 -23.66 -29.41 2.19
C ASP A 46 -24.10 -28.44 3.31
N GLN A 47 -25.39 -28.48 3.61
CA GLN A 47 -26.17 -27.60 4.49
C GLN A 47 -26.33 -28.20 5.88
N THR A 48 -26.53 -27.29 6.82
CA THR A 48 -27.41 -27.30 8.05
C THR A 48 -26.61 -26.99 9.30
N THR A 49 -27.00 -26.14 10.24
CA THR A 49 -28.26 -25.67 10.82
C THR A 49 -28.01 -24.43 11.72
N THR A 50 -29.02 -23.60 11.83
CA THR A 50 -29.28 -22.45 12.70
C THR A 50 -28.80 -22.52 14.15
N ASP A 51 -28.26 -21.40 14.71
CA ASP A 51 -28.81 -20.84 15.96
C ASP A 51 -28.54 -19.34 16.08
N SER A 52 -29.48 -18.62 16.67
CA SER A 52 -29.60 -17.17 16.77
C SER A 52 -29.01 -16.66 18.10
N GLY A 53 -28.20 -15.60 18.02
CA GLY A 53 -27.73 -14.87 19.21
C GLY A 53 -27.35 -13.44 18.88
N THR A 54 -28.15 -12.50 19.35
CA THR A 54 -27.95 -11.04 19.27
C THR A 54 -26.77 -10.56 20.12
N GLY A 55 -25.93 -9.67 19.59
CA GLY A 55 -24.89 -8.99 20.36
C GLY A 55 -24.09 -7.96 19.56
N SER A 56 -24.47 -6.71 19.70
CA SER A 56 -23.69 -5.46 19.71
C SER A 56 -22.44 -5.31 18.85
N ASP A 57 -22.56 -4.45 17.84
CA ASP A 57 -21.49 -3.93 17.01
C ASP A 57 -20.48 -3.07 17.79
N THR A 58 -19.23 -3.52 17.81
CA THR A 58 -18.05 -2.65 17.89
C THR A 58 -17.19 -2.99 16.70
N ALA A 59 -17.04 -2.00 15.79
CA ALA A 59 -16.16 -2.11 14.64
C ALA A 59 -14.71 -2.25 15.11
N ASP A 60 -14.23 -3.49 15.15
CA ASP A 60 -12.85 -3.83 15.32
C ASP A 60 -12.21 -3.94 13.93
N THR A 61 -11.33 -3.00 13.60
CA THR A 61 -10.46 -3.06 12.42
C THR A 61 -9.43 -4.17 12.63
N THR A 62 -9.87 -5.40 12.48
CA THR A 62 -8.99 -6.56 12.55
C THR A 62 -8.16 -6.61 11.26
N THR A 63 -6.93 -6.13 11.34
CA THR A 63 -5.87 -6.50 10.41
C THR A 63 -5.83 -8.02 10.35
N THR A 64 -6.17 -8.59 9.21
CA THR A 64 -6.18 -10.05 9.03
C THR A 64 -4.72 -10.51 8.93
N ALA A 65 -4.07 -10.69 10.07
CA ALA A 65 -2.79 -11.38 10.12
C ALA A 65 -2.96 -12.77 9.50
N VAL A 66 -2.12 -13.11 8.54
CA VAL A 66 -2.13 -14.44 7.94
C VAL A 66 -1.56 -15.41 8.96
N ASN A 67 -2.43 -16.19 9.61
CA ASN A 67 -2.01 -17.18 10.56
C ASN A 67 -1.20 -18.28 9.88
N ALA A 68 -0.14 -18.76 10.57
CA ALA A 68 0.68 -19.86 10.11
C ALA A 68 -0.17 -21.14 9.94
N ALA A 69 0.04 -21.84 8.84
CA ALA A 69 -0.55 -23.14 8.63
C ALA A 69 0.10 -24.17 9.59
N VAL A 70 -0.73 -25.05 10.17
CA VAL A 70 -0.23 -26.21 10.93
C VAL A 70 0.15 -27.29 9.93
N ARG A 71 1.41 -27.74 9.94
CA ARG A 71 1.94 -28.77 9.03
C ARG A 71 2.28 -30.04 9.80
N TYR A 72 2.01 -31.17 9.18
CA TYR A 72 2.48 -32.47 9.67
C TYR A 72 3.93 -32.72 9.22
N PRO A 73 4.71 -33.48 10.00
CA PRO A 73 6.14 -33.62 9.79
C PRO A 73 6.42 -34.00 8.34
N LEU A 74 7.07 -33.10 7.66
CA LEU A 74 7.53 -33.32 6.32
C LEU A 74 9.00 -33.46 6.31
N LYS A 75 9.20 -34.48 5.86
CA LYS A 75 9.98 -35.00 4.80
C LYS A 75 11.46 -34.66 4.78
N ASN A 76 12.00 -33.49 4.98
CA ASN A 76 13.39 -33.33 4.58
C ASN A 76 14.32 -32.80 5.68
N ASP A 77 14.14 -31.60 6.19
CA ASP A 77 15.16 -31.00 7.03
C ASP A 77 14.80 -31.06 8.52
N LEU A 78 13.53 -30.86 8.87
CA LEU A 78 13.05 -30.98 10.25
C LEU A 78 13.10 -32.45 10.73
N ALA A 79 12.78 -33.40 9.85
CA ALA A 79 12.87 -34.84 10.17
C ALA A 79 14.29 -35.38 10.36
N LYS A 80 15.34 -34.62 9.96
CA LYS A 80 16.73 -35.00 10.14
C LYS A 80 17.32 -34.55 11.49
N ALA A 81 16.60 -33.73 12.25
CA ALA A 81 17.02 -33.40 13.59
C ALA A 81 16.95 -34.66 14.46
N SER A 82 18.09 -35.17 14.83
CA SER A 82 18.24 -36.46 15.55
C SER A 82 17.62 -36.47 16.94
N GLN A 83 17.08 -35.35 17.43
CA GLN A 83 16.37 -35.19 18.69
C GLN A 83 15.38 -34.02 18.59
N MET A 84 14.16 -34.25 18.09
CA MET A 84 13.08 -33.27 18.18
C MET A 84 12.41 -33.34 19.55
N SER A 85 12.37 -32.19 20.24
CA SER A 85 11.59 -32.03 21.47
C SER A 85 10.35 -31.19 21.21
N ILE A 86 9.30 -31.41 22.03
CA ILE A 86 8.14 -30.49 22.04
C ILE A 86 8.63 -29.10 22.42
N GLY A 87 8.18 -28.06 21.70
CA GLY A 87 8.60 -26.68 21.86
C GLY A 87 9.66 -26.26 20.85
N TRP A 88 10.50 -25.32 21.23
CA TRP A 88 11.53 -24.76 20.38
C TRP A 88 12.67 -25.73 20.08
N ASN A 89 13.01 -25.83 18.81
CA ASN A 89 14.11 -26.61 18.28
C ASN A 89 14.95 -25.74 17.34
N GLU A 90 16.20 -26.15 17.09
CA GLU A 90 17.14 -25.43 16.21
C GLU A 90 18.05 -26.42 15.49
N ASN A 91 18.41 -26.09 14.24
CA ASN A 91 19.43 -26.77 13.46
C ASN A 91 20.23 -25.77 12.61
N GLU A 92 21.05 -26.23 11.70
CA GLU A 92 21.86 -25.38 10.80
C GLU A 92 21.03 -24.48 9.88
N ASN A 93 19.73 -24.79 9.65
CA ASN A 93 18.84 -24.01 8.79
C ASN A 93 17.97 -23.00 9.56
N GLY A 94 17.90 -23.08 10.90
CA GLY A 94 17.14 -22.15 11.72
C GLY A 94 16.39 -22.80 12.89
N LYS A 95 15.48 -22.01 13.47
CA LYS A 95 14.63 -22.42 14.60
C LYS A 95 13.21 -22.70 14.12
N TRP A 96 12.57 -23.71 14.74
CA TRP A 96 11.16 -24.04 14.52
C TRP A 96 10.47 -24.44 15.83
N TYR A 97 9.15 -24.48 15.82
CA TYR A 97 8.36 -24.90 16.97
C TYR A 97 7.64 -26.21 16.69
N GLN A 98 7.91 -27.22 17.53
CA GLN A 98 7.29 -28.55 17.49
C GLN A 98 6.13 -28.63 18.45
N ASN A 99 4.92 -28.89 17.94
CA ASN A 99 3.74 -29.13 18.75
C ASN A 99 3.76 -30.53 19.40
N ALA A 100 2.97 -30.70 20.47
CA ALA A 100 2.89 -31.95 21.20
C ALA A 100 2.34 -33.15 20.37
N ASP A 101 1.56 -32.84 19.33
CA ASP A 101 0.99 -33.83 18.40
C ASP A 101 1.93 -34.16 17.21
N GLY A 102 3.13 -33.62 17.22
CA GLY A 102 4.13 -33.83 16.17
C GLY A 102 3.97 -32.90 14.96
N THR A 103 3.06 -31.95 14.99
CA THR A 103 2.92 -30.91 13.96
C THR A 103 3.87 -29.74 14.22
N TYR A 104 4.07 -28.86 13.23
CA TYR A 104 4.82 -27.61 13.35
C TYR A 104 4.16 -26.49 12.55
N PHE A 105 4.50 -25.23 12.85
CA PHE A 105 3.97 -24.08 12.14
C PHE A 105 4.78 -23.79 10.88
N ALA A 106 4.10 -23.33 9.79
CA ALA A 106 4.73 -22.91 8.55
C ALA A 106 3.85 -21.94 7.76
N GLY A 107 4.50 -21.05 6.99
CA GLY A 107 3.84 -20.19 6.02
C GLY A 107 2.95 -19.11 6.63
N GLY A 108 3.40 -18.41 7.68
CA GLY A 108 2.63 -17.31 8.28
C GLY A 108 3.00 -16.99 9.72
N MET A 109 2.16 -16.16 10.35
CA MET A 109 2.33 -15.72 11.73
C MET A 109 1.67 -16.69 12.72
N GLN A 110 2.32 -16.85 13.88
CA GLN A 110 1.79 -17.63 15.00
C GLN A 110 2.19 -17.00 16.33
N GLU A 111 1.24 -16.90 17.24
CA GLU A 111 1.50 -16.53 18.63
C GLU A 111 1.89 -17.77 19.45
N ILE A 112 3.01 -17.66 20.16
CA ILE A 112 3.55 -18.69 21.05
C ILE A 112 4.02 -17.99 22.33
N ASP A 113 3.51 -18.40 23.47
CA ASP A 113 3.83 -17.86 24.79
C ASP A 113 3.71 -16.32 24.88
N GLY A 114 2.71 -15.73 24.20
CA GLY A 114 2.43 -14.29 24.19
C GLY A 114 3.33 -13.47 23.26
N SER A 115 4.17 -14.11 22.44
CA SER A 115 4.98 -13.47 21.40
C SER A 115 4.58 -13.99 20.02
N THR A 116 4.55 -13.09 19.04
CA THR A 116 4.24 -13.45 17.64
C THR A 116 5.52 -13.68 16.84
N TYR A 117 5.53 -14.76 16.07
CA TYR A 117 6.62 -15.19 15.19
C TYR A 117 6.10 -15.36 13.77
N TYR A 118 6.96 -15.19 12.77
CA TYR A 118 6.65 -15.55 11.38
C TYR A 118 7.46 -16.79 10.98
N PHE A 119 6.76 -17.79 10.45
CA PHE A 119 7.34 -19.04 9.95
C PHE A 119 7.33 -19.05 8.42
N ASP A 120 8.46 -19.40 7.81
CA ASP A 120 8.52 -19.63 6.37
C ASP A 120 7.78 -20.92 5.96
N GLU A 121 7.73 -21.20 4.66
CA GLU A 121 7.07 -22.39 4.12
C GLU A 121 7.72 -23.72 4.58
N ASN A 122 8.94 -23.69 5.08
CA ASN A 122 9.66 -24.82 5.60
C ASN A 122 9.50 -24.99 7.11
N GLY A 123 8.89 -24.02 7.79
CA GLY A 123 8.62 -24.01 9.22
C GLY A 123 9.72 -23.36 10.07
N TYR A 124 10.65 -22.63 9.49
CA TYR A 124 11.67 -21.90 10.24
C TYR A 124 11.20 -20.46 10.52
N ILE A 125 11.45 -19.97 11.75
CA ILE A 125 11.19 -18.56 12.06
C ILE A 125 12.07 -17.66 11.20
N GLN A 126 11.49 -16.50 10.87
CA GLN A 126 12.17 -15.47 10.10
C GLN A 126 12.44 -14.26 10.99
N THR A 127 13.47 -13.49 10.65
CA THR A 127 13.90 -12.27 11.34
C THR A 127 14.01 -11.10 10.35
N GLY A 128 14.05 -9.87 10.88
CA GLY A 128 14.10 -8.67 10.06
C GLY A 128 12.75 -8.33 9.43
N TRP A 129 12.76 -7.69 8.27
CA TRP A 129 11.55 -7.23 7.59
C TRP A 129 10.89 -8.35 6.78
N ILE A 130 9.63 -8.62 7.08
CA ILE A 130 8.77 -9.56 6.37
C ILE A 130 7.55 -8.81 5.85
N SER A 131 7.28 -8.92 4.55
CA SER A 131 6.08 -8.34 3.92
C SER A 131 5.00 -9.41 3.80
N VAL A 132 3.81 -9.10 4.31
CA VAL A 132 2.62 -9.96 4.24
C VAL A 132 1.49 -9.13 3.63
N GLY A 133 1.15 -9.42 2.38
CA GLY A 133 0.23 -8.58 1.61
C GLY A 133 0.82 -7.19 1.39
N PHE A 134 0.12 -6.15 1.85
CA PHE A 134 0.56 -4.75 1.76
C PHE A 134 1.25 -4.24 3.03
N ASP A 135 1.36 -5.05 4.06
CA ASP A 135 1.93 -4.67 5.34
C ASP A 135 3.34 -5.24 5.54
N ASP A 136 4.19 -4.45 6.19
CA ASP A 136 5.54 -4.83 6.58
C ASP A 136 5.60 -5.00 8.10
N TYR A 137 6.16 -6.12 8.51
CA TYR A 137 6.35 -6.49 9.91
C TYR A 137 7.84 -6.65 10.20
N TYR A 138 8.28 -6.18 11.36
CA TYR A 138 9.66 -6.37 11.78
C TYR A 138 9.76 -7.41 12.88
N PHE A 139 10.63 -8.40 12.69
CA PHE A 139 10.91 -9.43 13.66
C PHE A 139 12.35 -9.27 14.17
N ASN A 140 12.51 -9.24 15.49
CA ASN A 140 13.80 -9.14 16.17
C ASN A 140 14.71 -10.32 15.82
N ASP A 141 15.98 -10.25 16.22
CA ASP A 141 16.96 -11.34 15.98
C ASP A 141 16.57 -12.66 16.65
N ASP A 142 15.75 -12.62 17.71
CA ASP A 142 15.18 -13.79 18.37
C ASP A 142 13.92 -14.34 17.68
N GLY A 143 13.44 -13.66 16.63
CA GLY A 143 12.26 -14.01 15.86
C GLY A 143 10.96 -13.40 16.38
N THR A 144 10.96 -12.65 17.48
CA THR A 144 9.74 -12.02 18.02
C THR A 144 9.33 -10.80 17.20
N TYR A 145 8.03 -10.63 16.95
CA TYR A 145 7.48 -9.43 16.31
C TYR A 145 7.69 -8.18 17.17
N ASP A 146 8.21 -7.11 16.57
CA ASP A 146 8.28 -5.79 17.18
C ASP A 146 7.23 -4.85 16.58
N PRO A 147 6.16 -4.53 17.31
CA PRO A 147 5.10 -3.65 16.83
C PRO A 147 5.52 -2.18 16.77
N ASN A 148 6.67 -1.80 17.31
CA ASN A 148 7.13 -0.41 17.35
C ASN A 148 8.09 -0.04 16.22
N THR A 149 8.66 -1.04 15.53
CA THR A 149 9.53 -0.82 14.38
C THR A 149 8.71 -0.79 13.10
N HIS A 150 8.69 0.36 12.43
CA HIS A 150 7.96 0.59 11.18
C HIS A 150 8.91 1.00 10.07
N LYS A 151 8.69 0.50 8.84
CA LYS A 151 9.38 1.06 7.67
C LYS A 151 8.97 2.52 7.47
N PRO A 152 9.90 3.42 7.15
CA PRO A 152 9.54 4.75 6.69
C PRO A 152 8.61 4.63 5.48
N ARG A 153 7.46 5.30 5.55
CA ARG A 153 6.52 5.40 4.42
C ARG A 153 6.52 6.83 3.92
N ILE A 154 6.57 6.97 2.60
CA ILE A 154 6.46 8.26 1.91
C ILE A 154 5.21 8.20 1.03
N ALA A 155 4.32 9.18 1.18
CA ALA A 155 3.23 9.40 0.23
C ALA A 155 3.73 10.44 -0.79
N LEU A 156 3.80 10.03 -2.05
CA LEU A 156 4.12 10.94 -3.16
C LEU A 156 2.83 11.64 -3.60
N THR A 157 2.88 12.95 -3.72
CA THR A 157 1.76 13.74 -4.23
C THR A 157 2.26 14.73 -5.27
N PHE A 158 1.45 14.96 -6.32
CA PHE A 158 1.76 15.88 -7.40
C PHE A 158 0.57 16.81 -7.61
N ASP A 159 0.83 18.11 -7.59
CA ASP A 159 -0.17 19.15 -7.76
C ASP A 159 -0.13 19.75 -9.18
N ASP A 160 -1.13 20.55 -9.54
CA ASP A 160 -1.24 21.38 -10.75
C ASP A 160 -1.33 20.64 -12.10
N GLY A 161 -1.20 19.31 -12.11
CA GLY A 161 -1.37 18.51 -13.32
C GLY A 161 -2.85 18.40 -13.77
N PRO A 162 -3.10 17.59 -14.79
CA PRO A 162 -2.15 16.94 -15.69
C PRO A 162 -1.46 17.92 -16.65
N GLY A 163 -0.29 17.56 -17.15
CA GLY A 163 0.51 18.39 -18.05
C GLY A 163 1.50 17.58 -18.90
N GLU A 164 2.37 18.28 -19.65
CA GLU A 164 3.26 17.68 -20.67
C GLU A 164 4.23 16.60 -20.12
N TYR A 165 4.58 16.64 -18.83
CA TYR A 165 5.49 15.66 -18.21
C TYR A 165 4.76 14.56 -17.43
N THR A 166 3.45 14.59 -17.36
CA THR A 166 2.68 13.65 -16.52
C THR A 166 2.83 12.22 -17.01
N ASP A 167 2.83 11.95 -18.32
CA ASP A 167 3.02 10.61 -18.84
C ASP A 167 4.42 10.04 -18.56
N GLU A 168 5.48 10.88 -18.64
CA GLU A 168 6.85 10.49 -18.28
C GLU A 168 6.95 10.15 -16.78
N LEU A 169 6.25 10.91 -15.93
CA LEU A 169 6.14 10.62 -14.52
C LEU A 169 5.43 9.28 -14.26
N LEU A 170 4.33 9.01 -14.96
CA LEU A 170 3.62 7.73 -14.88
C LEU A 170 4.49 6.56 -15.35
N ASP A 171 5.30 6.72 -16.40
CA ASP A 171 6.28 5.70 -16.82
C ASP A 171 7.27 5.38 -15.68
N CYS A 172 7.72 6.41 -14.97
CA CYS A 172 8.62 6.26 -13.83
C CYS A 172 7.96 5.52 -12.66
N LEU A 173 6.73 5.89 -12.31
CA LEU A 173 5.97 5.23 -11.24
C LEU A 173 5.72 3.75 -11.57
N GLU A 174 5.26 3.46 -12.79
CA GLU A 174 5.01 2.10 -13.28
C GLU A 174 6.27 1.24 -13.25
N ALA A 175 7.39 1.76 -13.75
CA ALA A 175 8.67 1.05 -13.77
C ALA A 175 9.19 0.70 -12.36
N ASN A 176 8.76 1.42 -11.34
CA ASN A 176 9.15 1.22 -9.95
C ASN A 176 8.04 0.58 -9.08
N ASN A 177 6.92 0.18 -9.68
CA ASN A 177 5.73 -0.32 -8.97
C ASN A 177 5.33 0.62 -7.81
N ALA A 178 5.36 1.93 -8.09
CA ALA A 178 5.04 2.98 -7.14
C ALA A 178 3.71 3.65 -7.52
N HIS A 179 3.02 4.16 -6.52
CA HIS A 179 1.76 4.88 -6.67
C HIS A 179 1.91 6.28 -6.09
N ALA A 180 1.05 7.19 -6.55
CA ALA A 180 1.01 8.57 -6.09
C ALA A 180 -0.43 9.08 -6.03
N THR A 181 -0.63 10.21 -5.34
CA THR A 181 -1.87 10.98 -5.43
C THR A 181 -1.63 12.19 -6.35
N PHE A 182 -2.50 12.37 -7.34
CA PHE A 182 -2.44 13.51 -8.27
C PHE A 182 -3.58 14.48 -7.94
N PHE A 183 -3.22 15.65 -7.39
CA PHE A 183 -4.18 16.74 -7.16
C PHE A 183 -4.26 17.60 -8.42
N MET A 184 -5.30 17.38 -9.22
CA MET A 184 -5.40 17.92 -10.56
C MET A 184 -6.21 19.22 -10.60
N VAL A 185 -5.73 20.16 -11.42
CA VAL A 185 -6.46 21.38 -11.82
C VAL A 185 -7.45 21.00 -12.91
N GLY A 186 -8.75 21.20 -12.66
CA GLY A 186 -9.83 20.67 -13.47
C GLY A 186 -9.80 21.13 -14.93
N GLN A 187 -9.43 22.39 -15.21
CA GLN A 187 -9.35 22.93 -16.58
C GLN A 187 -8.32 22.19 -17.46
N ASN A 188 -7.33 21.53 -16.87
CA ASN A 188 -6.31 20.78 -17.60
C ASN A 188 -6.82 19.38 -18.01
N VAL A 189 -7.73 18.80 -17.26
CA VAL A 189 -8.18 17.39 -17.38
C VAL A 189 -8.64 17.07 -18.81
N GLY A 190 -9.49 17.90 -19.42
CA GLY A 190 -10.05 17.64 -20.74
C GLY A 190 -9.03 17.57 -21.88
N SER A 191 -7.83 18.14 -21.69
CA SER A 191 -6.73 18.04 -22.67
C SER A 191 -5.88 16.76 -22.48
N TRP A 192 -6.07 16.05 -21.36
CA TRP A 192 -5.23 14.92 -20.94
C TRP A 192 -6.06 13.73 -20.45
N GLU A 193 -7.26 13.50 -21.01
CA GLU A 193 -8.18 12.44 -20.56
C GLU A 193 -7.52 11.06 -20.53
N SER A 194 -6.74 10.71 -21.56
CA SER A 194 -6.02 9.43 -21.61
C SER A 194 -4.97 9.27 -20.51
N THR A 195 -4.29 10.35 -20.16
CA THR A 195 -3.30 10.38 -19.07
C THR A 195 -3.99 10.21 -17.71
N VAL A 196 -5.15 10.88 -17.52
CA VAL A 196 -5.96 10.71 -16.29
C VAL A 196 -6.51 9.30 -16.17
N GLN A 197 -6.97 8.71 -17.27
CA GLN A 197 -7.39 7.28 -17.26
C GLN A 197 -6.21 6.37 -16.89
N ARG A 198 -5.01 6.62 -17.44
CA ARG A 198 -3.80 5.86 -17.10
C ARG A 198 -3.43 5.96 -15.62
N MET A 199 -3.60 7.11 -14.97
CA MET A 199 -3.40 7.25 -13.52
C MET A 199 -4.26 6.23 -12.75
N VAL A 200 -5.55 6.14 -13.13
CA VAL A 200 -6.49 5.18 -12.52
C VAL A 200 -6.06 3.74 -12.78
N ASP A 201 -5.70 3.41 -14.03
CA ASP A 201 -5.29 2.06 -14.43
C ASP A 201 -4.02 1.60 -13.69
N LEU A 202 -3.12 2.53 -13.36
CA LEU A 202 -1.93 2.29 -12.55
C LEU A 202 -2.19 2.29 -11.04
N GLY A 203 -3.44 2.46 -10.59
CA GLY A 203 -3.80 2.46 -9.17
C GLY A 203 -3.37 3.71 -8.40
N CYS A 204 -3.11 4.82 -9.10
CA CYS A 204 -2.86 6.11 -8.47
C CYS A 204 -4.17 6.72 -7.95
N GLU A 205 -4.07 7.51 -6.89
CA GLU A 205 -5.21 8.21 -6.32
C GLU A 205 -5.50 9.51 -7.08
N ILE A 206 -6.77 9.77 -7.34
CA ILE A 206 -7.26 10.95 -8.04
C ILE A 206 -7.71 11.99 -7.01
N GLY A 207 -7.02 13.12 -6.99
CA GLY A 207 -7.27 14.27 -6.12
C GLY A 207 -7.75 15.50 -6.89
N ASN A 208 -8.45 16.38 -6.20
CA ASN A 208 -9.03 17.61 -6.73
C ASN A 208 -8.25 18.83 -6.21
N HIS A 209 -7.76 19.68 -7.14
CA HIS A 209 -7.00 20.89 -6.83
C HIS A 209 -7.70 22.17 -7.33
N THR A 210 -9.03 22.20 -7.30
CA THR A 210 -9.91 23.24 -7.86
C THR A 210 -9.95 23.24 -9.40
N TRP A 211 -10.84 24.08 -9.98
CA TRP A 211 -11.02 24.15 -11.42
C TRP A 211 -9.87 24.85 -12.13
N ASP A 212 -9.48 26.04 -11.66
CA ASP A 212 -8.51 26.90 -12.37
C ASP A 212 -7.36 27.39 -11.47
N HIS A 213 -7.19 26.78 -10.28
CA HIS A 213 -6.17 27.19 -9.30
C HIS A 213 -6.22 28.70 -9.05
N PRO A 214 -7.31 29.24 -8.47
CA PRO A 214 -7.57 30.67 -8.44
C PRO A 214 -6.45 31.42 -7.69
N SER A 215 -6.03 32.57 -8.22
CA SER A 215 -5.01 33.41 -7.61
C SER A 215 -5.46 34.03 -6.27
N GLN A 216 -6.76 34.09 -6.06
CA GLN A 216 -7.36 34.43 -4.78
C GLN A 216 -7.47 33.15 -3.95
N THR A 217 -6.99 33.14 -2.70
CA THR A 217 -7.12 31.97 -1.84
C THR A 217 -8.57 31.62 -1.57
N LEU A 218 -8.88 30.34 -1.45
CA LEU A 218 -10.25 29.84 -1.21
C LEU A 218 -10.90 30.49 0.02
N THR A 219 -10.13 30.82 1.04
CA THR A 219 -10.61 31.50 2.25
C THR A 219 -11.12 32.91 2.03
N ASN A 220 -10.86 33.51 0.87
CA ASN A 220 -11.32 34.84 0.47
C ASN A 220 -12.45 34.77 -0.59
N MET A 221 -12.84 33.58 -1.00
CA MET A 221 -13.96 33.34 -1.93
C MET A 221 -15.27 33.12 -1.17
N SER A 222 -16.40 33.24 -1.85
CA SER A 222 -17.66 32.77 -1.30
C SER A 222 -17.69 31.25 -1.26
N ILE A 223 -18.40 30.66 -0.29
CA ILE A 223 -18.52 29.20 -0.19
C ILE A 223 -19.13 28.59 -1.45
N ASP A 224 -20.09 29.24 -2.05
CA ASP A 224 -20.75 28.78 -3.30
C ASP A 224 -19.75 28.75 -4.47
N ASP A 225 -18.85 29.73 -4.57
CA ASP A 225 -17.80 29.74 -5.57
C ASP A 225 -16.78 28.63 -5.31
N VAL A 226 -16.38 28.42 -4.05
CA VAL A 226 -15.48 27.32 -3.66
C VAL A 226 -16.08 25.97 -4.02
N VAL A 227 -17.34 25.70 -3.66
CA VAL A 227 -18.03 24.45 -4.02
C VAL A 227 -18.08 24.28 -5.54
N THR A 228 -18.31 25.36 -6.28
CA THR A 228 -18.34 25.35 -7.75
C THR A 228 -16.98 24.97 -8.35
N GLU A 229 -15.87 25.45 -7.78
CA GLU A 229 -14.51 25.09 -8.19
C GLU A 229 -14.25 23.58 -8.08
N PHE A 230 -14.60 23.00 -6.93
CA PHE A 230 -14.42 21.56 -6.71
C PHE A 230 -15.39 20.72 -7.56
N GLN A 231 -16.66 21.13 -7.70
CA GLN A 231 -17.64 20.40 -8.48
C GLN A 231 -17.28 20.33 -9.97
N LYS A 232 -16.87 21.45 -10.58
CA LYS A 232 -16.44 21.47 -11.98
C LYS A 232 -15.26 20.52 -12.24
N THR A 233 -14.34 20.45 -11.32
CA THR A 233 -13.19 19.54 -11.42
C THR A 233 -13.63 18.10 -11.32
N ASP A 234 -14.49 17.76 -10.36
CA ASP A 234 -15.04 16.41 -10.24
C ASP A 234 -15.83 16.01 -11.50
N ASP A 235 -16.62 16.91 -12.07
CA ASP A 235 -17.36 16.64 -13.32
C ASP A 235 -16.41 16.34 -14.49
N ALA A 236 -15.29 17.09 -14.61
CA ALA A 236 -14.28 16.84 -15.62
C ALA A 236 -13.57 15.49 -15.40
N LEU A 237 -13.26 15.13 -14.16
CA LEU A 237 -12.66 13.84 -13.81
C LEU A 237 -13.60 12.68 -14.10
N VAL A 238 -14.88 12.79 -13.77
CA VAL A 238 -15.90 11.79 -14.14
C VAL A 238 -15.99 11.60 -15.64
N GLN A 239 -15.90 12.69 -16.42
CA GLN A 239 -15.88 12.59 -17.88
C GLN A 239 -14.62 11.90 -18.40
N ALA A 240 -13.44 12.17 -17.82
CA ALA A 240 -12.16 11.65 -18.29
C ALA A 240 -11.91 10.20 -17.90
N CYS A 241 -12.27 9.79 -16.67
CA CYS A 241 -11.92 8.47 -16.12
C CYS A 241 -13.07 7.75 -15.38
N GLY A 242 -14.28 8.28 -15.42
CA GLY A 242 -15.47 7.64 -14.85
C GLY A 242 -15.63 7.78 -13.33
N GLN A 243 -14.75 8.51 -12.65
CA GLN A 243 -14.80 8.71 -11.20
C GLN A 243 -14.48 10.15 -10.79
N ALA A 244 -15.14 10.65 -9.74
CA ALA A 244 -14.76 11.90 -9.09
C ALA A 244 -13.52 11.72 -8.20
N ALA A 245 -12.86 12.82 -7.83
CA ALA A 245 -11.77 12.79 -6.88
C ALA A 245 -12.23 12.27 -5.50
N THR A 246 -11.39 11.45 -4.88
CA THR A 246 -11.62 10.90 -3.52
C THR A 246 -11.13 11.84 -2.43
N VAL A 247 -10.13 12.67 -2.75
CA VAL A 247 -9.43 13.59 -1.86
C VAL A 247 -9.30 14.96 -2.49
N ALA A 248 -9.00 15.98 -1.69
CA ALA A 248 -8.81 17.35 -2.14
C ALA A 248 -7.57 17.99 -1.53
N ARG A 249 -7.01 18.97 -2.24
CA ARG A 249 -5.99 19.88 -1.72
C ARG A 249 -6.33 21.31 -2.13
N ALA A 250 -6.32 22.21 -1.17
CA ALA A 250 -6.55 23.62 -1.44
C ALA A 250 -5.30 24.25 -2.07
N PRO A 251 -5.44 25.06 -3.14
CA PRO A 251 -4.37 25.91 -3.63
C PRO A 251 -3.71 26.70 -2.48
N TYR A 252 -2.39 26.79 -2.50
CA TYR A 252 -1.59 27.46 -1.47
C TYR A 252 -1.76 26.89 -0.04
N GLY A 253 -2.41 25.73 0.11
CA GLY A 253 -2.78 25.17 1.40
C GLY A 253 -3.82 25.98 2.17
N ALA A 254 -4.52 26.90 1.51
CA ALA A 254 -5.39 27.88 2.17
C ALA A 254 -6.85 27.37 2.20
N ALA A 255 -7.19 26.67 3.28
CA ALA A 255 -8.57 26.26 3.59
C ALA A 255 -8.89 26.45 5.08
N ASN A 256 -10.18 26.44 5.40
CA ASN A 256 -10.70 26.55 6.76
C ASN A 256 -11.86 25.55 6.95
N GLN A 257 -12.43 25.51 8.17
CA GLN A 257 -13.48 24.57 8.52
C GLN A 257 -14.72 24.70 7.65
N ASP A 258 -15.12 25.93 7.31
CA ASP A 258 -16.33 26.17 6.47
C ASP A 258 -16.15 25.55 5.07
N ILE A 259 -14.93 25.60 4.50
CA ILE A 259 -14.57 24.99 3.24
C ILE A 259 -14.61 23.46 3.34
N TYR A 260 -14.02 22.89 4.41
CA TYR A 260 -14.03 21.44 4.62
C TYR A 260 -15.46 20.92 4.75
N ASP A 261 -16.29 21.62 5.51
CA ASP A 261 -17.70 21.25 5.71
C ASP A 261 -18.53 21.36 4.43
N ALA A 262 -18.23 22.34 3.55
CA ALA A 262 -18.96 22.54 2.31
C ALA A 262 -18.55 21.56 1.20
N VAL A 263 -17.25 21.30 1.04
CA VAL A 263 -16.73 20.44 -0.02
C VAL A 263 -16.90 18.94 0.31
N GLN A 264 -16.92 18.59 1.59
CA GLN A 264 -17.16 17.22 2.09
C GLN A 264 -16.20 16.16 1.53
N LYS A 265 -14.95 16.55 1.28
CA LYS A 265 -13.86 15.64 0.93
C LYS A 265 -12.77 15.69 1.99
N PRO A 266 -12.01 14.63 2.20
CA PRO A 266 -10.75 14.69 2.96
C PRO A 266 -9.77 15.65 2.29
N PHE A 267 -9.28 16.65 3.05
CA PHE A 267 -8.24 17.56 2.59
C PHE A 267 -6.88 17.11 3.09
N PHE A 268 -5.92 17.01 2.18
CA PHE A 268 -4.55 16.63 2.50
C PHE A 268 -3.60 17.78 2.21
N MET A 269 -2.74 18.03 3.17
CA MET A 269 -1.61 18.96 3.05
C MET A 269 -0.34 18.16 2.74
N TRP A 270 0.80 18.82 2.72
CA TRP A 270 2.11 18.21 2.59
C TRP A 270 2.93 18.45 3.87
N SER A 271 3.81 17.52 4.18
CA SER A 271 4.73 17.60 5.32
C SER A 271 6.15 17.96 4.87
N LEU A 272 6.45 17.77 3.60
CA LEU A 272 7.71 18.09 2.97
C LEU A 272 7.42 18.67 1.59
N ASP A 273 7.99 19.85 1.32
CA ASP A 273 7.91 20.54 0.04
C ASP A 273 9.23 20.36 -0.70
N THR A 274 9.18 20.06 -2.00
CA THR A 274 10.37 19.88 -2.84
C THR A 274 10.89 21.21 -3.38
N GLU A 275 10.11 22.28 -3.29
CA GLU A 275 10.44 23.63 -3.76
C GLU A 275 10.83 23.66 -5.26
N ASP A 276 10.18 22.83 -6.08
CA ASP A 276 10.40 22.66 -7.52
C ASP A 276 9.64 23.68 -8.42
#